data_28bca3834f01ea8332c192c6919bbe43
#
_entry.id   28bca3834f01ea8332c192c6919bbe43
#
_cell.length_a   1.000
_cell.length_b   1.000
_cell.length_c   1.000
_cell.angle_alpha   90.00
_cell.angle_beta   90.00
_cell.angle_gamma   90.00
#
_symmetry.space_group_name_H-M   'P 1'
#
loop_
_entity.id
_entity.type
_entity.pdbx_description
1 polymer ?
#
loop_
_entity_poly.entity_id
_entity_poly.type
_entity_poly.pdbx_seq_one_letter_code
_entity_poly.pdbx_strand_id
1 'polypeptide(L)'
;LKKKYDFKVVVGGNGAWELAKSDRMRVHGIDTVVVGEADELALDLFHDLEKGDAPELMHCFVKNIQNIPEITSPTVNSLIEAMRGCGRGCDFCDVNKRSKKDLPIDRLQREAKVNLDYGFDSVWLHSDEMLLYGCDNKDFYPNYDAITSLWQGLKDQGANFVGTTHMTFSAVVADPKLLQDISEINDMHKSGRWISTNLGIETVAPNLVKKHLGIKAKPFSPEEWGWVVREGAKILNKNHWFPAATIIIGWPDETPDDVQHTIDMMADFRAFD
;
A
#
# COMPACT_ATOMS: atom_id res chain seq x y z
N LEU A 1 2.80 -0.08 34.19
CA LEU A 1 1.36 -0.39 34.13
C LEU A 1 1.12 -1.85 34.46
N LYS A 2 1.81 -2.80 33.83
CA LYS A 2 1.63 -4.26 34.04
C LYS A 2 1.87 -4.71 35.51
N LYS A 3 2.73 -4.00 36.27
CA LYS A 3 2.90 -4.24 37.71
C LYS A 3 1.69 -3.81 38.56
N LYS A 4 0.83 -2.95 38.01
CA LYS A 4 -0.34 -2.38 38.71
C LYS A 4 -1.65 -3.04 38.30
N TYR A 5 -1.71 -3.50 37.05
CA TYR A 5 -2.92 -4.07 36.44
C TYR A 5 -2.57 -5.41 35.82
N ASP A 6 -3.43 -6.39 36.03
CA ASP A 6 -3.31 -7.70 35.38
C ASP A 6 -3.89 -7.61 33.95
N PHE A 7 -3.01 -7.45 32.96
CA PHE A 7 -3.37 -7.44 31.56
C PHE A 7 -2.30 -8.11 30.68
N LYS A 8 -2.71 -8.60 29.56
CA LYS A 8 -1.83 -9.20 28.55
C LYS A 8 -1.46 -8.16 27.48
N VAL A 9 -0.24 -8.23 27.00
CA VAL A 9 0.29 -7.37 25.92
C VAL A 9 0.55 -8.21 24.69
N VAL A 10 -0.21 -7.93 23.64
CA VAL A 10 -0.03 -8.53 22.32
C VAL A 10 0.53 -7.49 21.37
N VAL A 11 1.56 -7.83 20.62
CA VAL A 11 2.16 -6.96 19.61
C VAL A 11 2.10 -7.64 18.25
N GLY A 12 1.53 -6.95 17.29
CA GLY A 12 1.43 -7.38 15.89
C GLY A 12 1.79 -6.25 14.93
N GLY A 13 1.53 -6.49 13.66
CA GLY A 13 1.78 -5.54 12.58
C GLY A 13 3.14 -5.73 11.91
N ASN A 14 3.46 -4.83 10.97
CA ASN A 14 4.60 -5.02 10.06
C ASN A 14 5.95 -5.15 10.76
N GLY A 15 6.20 -4.46 11.86
CA GLY A 15 7.46 -4.52 12.61
C GLY A 15 7.56 -5.67 13.62
N ALA A 16 6.52 -6.47 13.82
CA ALA A 16 6.49 -7.50 14.86
C ALA A 16 7.59 -8.57 14.71
N TRP A 17 8.02 -8.85 13.48
CA TRP A 17 9.07 -9.81 13.19
C TRP A 17 10.43 -9.44 13.79
N GLU A 18 10.70 -8.15 14.01
CA GLU A 18 11.94 -7.71 14.67
C GLU A 18 11.94 -8.07 16.14
N LEU A 19 10.78 -8.01 16.79
CA LEU A 19 10.63 -8.43 18.17
C LEU A 19 10.77 -9.95 18.32
N ALA A 20 10.25 -10.69 17.33
CA ALA A 20 10.37 -12.15 17.30
C ALA A 20 11.81 -12.67 17.18
N LYS A 21 12.74 -11.86 16.68
CA LYS A 21 14.17 -12.20 16.51
C LYS A 21 15.05 -11.85 17.71
N SER A 22 14.49 -11.23 18.73
CA SER A 22 15.27 -10.67 19.86
C SER A 22 14.66 -11.00 21.21
N ASP A 23 15.48 -10.98 22.28
CA ASP A 23 15.00 -11.07 23.66
C ASP A 23 14.20 -9.83 24.12
N ARG A 24 13.89 -8.89 23.20
CA ARG A 24 13.16 -7.66 23.49
C ARG A 24 11.75 -7.90 24.02
N MET A 25 11.12 -9.00 23.65
CA MET A 25 9.80 -9.37 24.19
C MET A 25 9.77 -9.32 25.72
N ARG A 26 10.75 -9.97 26.35
CA ARG A 26 10.84 -10.06 27.82
C ARG A 26 11.12 -8.71 28.45
N VAL A 27 12.00 -7.90 27.83
CA VAL A 27 12.38 -6.56 28.33
C VAL A 27 11.17 -5.62 28.36
N HIS A 28 10.27 -5.72 27.37
CA HIS A 28 9.11 -4.84 27.26
C HIS A 28 7.83 -5.43 27.89
N GLY A 29 7.90 -6.61 28.48
CA GLY A 29 6.75 -7.25 29.13
C GLY A 29 5.65 -7.64 28.14
N ILE A 30 6.03 -8.02 26.91
CA ILE A 30 5.15 -8.52 25.87
C ILE A 30 4.85 -9.99 26.16
N ASP A 31 3.58 -10.37 26.12
CA ASP A 31 3.15 -11.76 26.34
C ASP A 31 3.14 -12.55 25.05
N THR A 32 2.67 -11.94 23.95
CA THR A 32 2.60 -12.58 22.64
C THR A 32 3.04 -11.63 21.53
N VAL A 33 3.87 -12.10 20.62
CA VAL A 33 4.17 -11.44 19.35
C VAL A 33 3.51 -12.20 18.20
N VAL A 34 2.75 -11.47 17.39
CA VAL A 34 2.07 -12.00 16.19
C VAL A 34 2.75 -11.48 14.96
N VAL A 35 3.37 -12.36 14.17
CA VAL A 35 4.04 -12.04 12.91
C VAL A 35 3.15 -12.48 11.75
N GLY A 36 2.80 -11.54 10.90
CA GLY A 36 2.02 -11.79 9.69
C GLY A 36 0.55 -11.36 9.80
N GLU A 37 -0.33 -12.11 9.15
CA GLU A 37 -1.76 -11.77 8.96
C GLU A 37 -2.62 -12.62 9.92
N ALA A 38 -3.15 -12.02 10.97
CA ALA A 38 -3.86 -12.71 12.04
C ALA A 38 -5.39 -12.83 11.82
N ASP A 39 -5.90 -12.41 10.67
CA ASP A 39 -7.35 -12.32 10.38
C ASP A 39 -8.11 -13.61 10.71
N GLU A 40 -7.54 -14.77 10.38
CA GLU A 40 -8.17 -16.06 10.62
C GLU A 40 -8.04 -16.57 12.06
N LEU A 41 -7.08 -16.07 12.83
CA LEU A 41 -6.67 -16.63 14.12
C LEU A 41 -6.86 -15.68 15.30
N ALA A 42 -7.31 -14.46 15.06
CA ALA A 42 -7.39 -13.43 16.10
C ALA A 42 -8.31 -13.84 17.26
N LEU A 43 -9.47 -14.42 16.98
CA LEU A 43 -10.41 -14.85 18.01
C LEU A 43 -9.84 -15.96 18.88
N ASP A 44 -9.22 -16.97 18.28
CA ASP A 44 -8.60 -18.08 19.01
C ASP A 44 -7.46 -17.57 19.89
N LEU A 45 -6.63 -16.67 19.37
CA LEU A 45 -5.57 -16.03 20.14
C LEU A 45 -6.11 -15.31 21.38
N PHE A 46 -7.18 -14.55 21.26
CA PHE A 46 -7.74 -13.83 22.40
C PHE A 46 -8.35 -14.80 23.43
N HIS A 47 -8.99 -15.87 23.00
CA HIS A 47 -9.46 -16.94 23.91
C HIS A 47 -8.30 -17.65 24.64
N ASP A 48 -7.19 -17.91 23.93
CA ASP A 48 -6.02 -18.54 24.54
C ASP A 48 -5.33 -17.59 25.53
N LEU A 49 -5.30 -16.27 25.25
CA LEU A 49 -4.81 -15.26 26.18
C LEU A 49 -5.64 -15.22 27.48
N GLU A 50 -6.95 -15.32 27.39
CA GLU A 50 -7.85 -15.37 28.56
C GLU A 50 -7.57 -16.60 29.43
N LYS A 51 -7.29 -17.76 28.80
CA LYS A 51 -6.96 -19.01 29.49
C LYS A 51 -5.51 -19.07 30.01
N GLY A 52 -4.65 -18.20 29.51
CA GLY A 52 -3.22 -18.24 29.79
C GLY A 52 -2.42 -19.23 28.95
N ASP A 53 -3.00 -19.74 27.86
CA ASP A 53 -2.42 -20.77 26.99
C ASP A 53 -1.84 -20.17 25.68
N ALA A 54 -1.88 -18.84 25.51
CA ALA A 54 -1.39 -18.18 24.30
C ALA A 54 0.13 -18.35 24.14
N PRO A 55 0.60 -18.65 22.91
CA PRO A 55 2.03 -18.79 22.64
C PRO A 55 2.75 -17.43 22.72
N GLU A 56 4.02 -17.45 23.14
CA GLU A 56 4.86 -16.23 23.14
C GLU A 56 5.07 -15.67 21.71
N LEU A 57 5.12 -16.54 20.71
CA LEU A 57 5.32 -16.20 19.28
C LEU A 57 4.33 -16.96 18.41
N MET A 58 3.60 -16.22 17.57
CA MET A 58 2.67 -16.77 16.59
C MET A 58 3.03 -16.27 15.19
N HIS A 59 3.12 -17.18 14.22
CA HIS A 59 3.25 -16.87 12.80
C HIS A 59 1.94 -17.16 12.10
N CYS A 60 1.37 -16.14 11.47
CA CYS A 60 0.06 -16.17 10.83
C CYS A 60 0.14 -15.72 9.37
N PHE A 61 -0.54 -16.44 8.50
CA PHE A 61 -0.67 -16.06 7.10
C PHE A 61 -2.08 -16.43 6.62
N VAL A 62 -2.78 -15.45 6.07
CA VAL A 62 -4.07 -15.70 5.41
C VAL A 62 -3.83 -16.53 4.15
N LYS A 63 -4.36 -17.74 4.14
CA LYS A 63 -4.25 -18.66 3.00
C LYS A 63 -5.34 -18.40 1.97
N ASN A 64 -6.56 -18.12 2.44
CA ASN A 64 -7.70 -17.84 1.60
C ASN A 64 -8.20 -16.41 1.89
N ILE A 65 -8.20 -15.57 0.86
CA ILE A 65 -8.66 -14.19 0.96
C ILE A 65 -10.11 -14.06 1.45
N GLN A 66 -10.93 -15.09 1.22
CA GLN A 66 -12.32 -15.15 1.68
C GLN A 66 -12.45 -15.25 3.20
N ASN A 67 -11.38 -15.66 3.89
CA ASN A 67 -11.36 -15.78 5.35
C ASN A 67 -11.02 -14.44 6.04
N ILE A 68 -10.65 -13.42 5.28
CA ILE A 68 -10.51 -12.06 5.82
C ILE A 68 -11.92 -11.55 6.13
N PRO A 69 -12.23 -11.14 7.36
CA PRO A 69 -13.55 -10.62 7.70
C PRO A 69 -13.91 -9.37 6.90
N GLU A 70 -15.16 -9.26 6.47
CA GLU A 70 -15.70 -8.01 5.93
C GLU A 70 -15.93 -6.99 7.04
N ILE A 71 -15.83 -5.70 6.74
CA ILE A 71 -16.18 -4.67 7.72
C ILE A 71 -17.69 -4.69 8.01
N THR A 72 -18.02 -4.53 9.28
CA THR A 72 -19.43 -4.49 9.74
C THR A 72 -19.82 -3.10 10.27
N SER A 73 -18.86 -2.18 10.31
CA SER A 73 -19.03 -0.81 10.81
C SER A 73 -18.20 0.15 9.96
N PRO A 74 -18.54 1.43 9.90
CA PRO A 74 -17.83 2.39 9.10
C PRO A 74 -16.37 2.52 9.58
N THR A 75 -15.49 2.68 8.62
CA THR A 75 -14.06 2.81 8.84
C THR A 75 -13.63 4.27 8.90
N VAL A 76 -12.45 4.53 9.46
CA VAL A 76 -11.87 5.87 9.47
C VAL A 76 -11.67 6.36 8.04
N ASN A 77 -12.20 7.54 7.73
CA ASN A 77 -12.13 8.16 6.40
C ASN A 77 -12.70 7.30 5.27
N SER A 78 -13.65 6.41 5.56
CA SER A 78 -14.23 5.51 4.55
C SER A 78 -13.19 4.64 3.83
N LEU A 79 -12.13 4.23 4.55
CA LEU A 79 -11.05 3.42 4.01
C LEU A 79 -11.46 1.96 3.95
N ILE A 80 -11.33 1.33 2.78
CA ILE A 80 -11.54 -0.11 2.58
C ILE A 80 -10.28 -0.74 1.98
N GLU A 81 -9.95 -1.95 2.38
CA GLU A 81 -8.78 -2.66 1.88
C GLU A 81 -9.10 -3.31 0.53
N ALA A 82 -8.41 -2.89 -0.54
CA ALA A 82 -8.60 -3.44 -1.87
C ALA A 82 -7.60 -4.55 -2.21
N MET A 83 -6.37 -4.44 -1.68
CA MET A 83 -5.29 -5.35 -2.03
C MET A 83 -4.25 -5.41 -0.91
N ARG A 84 -3.68 -6.58 -0.68
CA ARG A 84 -2.50 -6.83 0.18
C ARG A 84 -1.32 -7.31 -0.63
N GLY A 85 -0.12 -6.80 -0.29
CA GLY A 85 1.12 -7.14 -0.98
C GLY A 85 1.17 -6.58 -2.39
N CYS A 86 2.36 -6.24 -2.88
CA CYS A 86 2.53 -5.72 -4.24
C CYS A 86 3.38 -6.65 -5.13
N GLY A 87 4.18 -7.53 -4.53
CA GLY A 87 5.01 -8.50 -5.24
C GLY A 87 6.28 -7.92 -5.91
N ARG A 88 6.60 -6.64 -5.70
CA ARG A 88 7.73 -5.97 -6.36
C ARG A 88 9.11 -6.29 -5.77
N GLY A 89 9.20 -6.81 -4.56
CA GLY A 89 10.45 -7.36 -4.02
C GLY A 89 11.49 -6.34 -3.55
N CYS A 90 11.10 -5.09 -3.19
CA CYS A 90 12.02 -4.13 -2.59
C CYS A 90 12.54 -4.65 -1.24
N ASP A 91 13.86 -4.67 -1.03
CA ASP A 91 14.47 -5.35 0.13
C ASP A 91 14.22 -4.65 1.48
N PHE A 92 13.99 -3.34 1.47
CA PHE A 92 13.66 -2.53 2.65
C PHE A 92 12.18 -2.62 3.07
N CYS A 93 11.32 -3.20 2.22
CA CYS A 93 9.87 -3.12 2.40
C CYS A 93 9.30 -4.38 3.07
N ASP A 94 8.65 -4.22 4.23
CA ASP A 94 7.98 -5.31 4.94
C ASP A 94 6.78 -5.91 4.19
N VAL A 95 6.14 -5.11 3.35
CA VAL A 95 5.03 -5.54 2.49
C VAL A 95 5.42 -6.70 1.57
N ASN A 96 6.68 -6.78 1.15
CA ASN A 96 7.21 -7.86 0.33
C ASN A 96 7.15 -9.26 0.98
N LYS A 97 6.99 -9.31 2.29
CA LYS A 97 6.81 -10.58 3.01
C LYS A 97 5.41 -11.17 2.83
N ARG A 98 4.50 -10.42 2.20
CA ARG A 98 3.13 -10.85 1.92
C ARG A 98 2.98 -11.19 0.44
N SER A 99 2.30 -12.29 0.15
CA SER A 99 1.87 -12.58 -1.21
C SER A 99 0.80 -11.56 -1.64
N LYS A 100 0.85 -11.13 -2.91
CA LYS A 100 -0.19 -10.28 -3.49
C LYS A 100 -1.54 -10.99 -3.45
N LYS A 101 -2.56 -10.31 -2.95
CA LYS A 101 -3.94 -10.77 -2.88
C LYS A 101 -4.85 -9.59 -3.20
N ASP A 102 -5.74 -9.76 -4.16
CA ASP A 102 -6.75 -8.78 -4.53
C ASP A 102 -8.10 -9.19 -3.92
N LEU A 103 -8.78 -8.30 -3.24
CA LEU A 103 -10.12 -8.55 -2.73
C LEU A 103 -11.15 -8.44 -3.88
N PRO A 104 -12.17 -9.32 -3.94
CA PRO A 104 -13.16 -9.31 -5.00
C PRO A 104 -13.95 -7.99 -5.07
N ILE A 105 -14.28 -7.53 -6.27
CA ILE A 105 -14.99 -6.25 -6.49
C ILE A 105 -16.34 -6.23 -5.77
N ASP A 106 -17.10 -7.32 -5.80
CA ASP A 106 -18.38 -7.42 -5.12
C ASP A 106 -18.28 -7.25 -3.61
N ARG A 107 -17.20 -7.75 -3.00
CA ARG A 107 -16.88 -7.51 -1.59
C ARG A 107 -16.55 -6.03 -1.36
N LEU A 108 -15.69 -5.44 -2.17
CA LEU A 108 -15.32 -4.02 -2.04
C LEU A 108 -16.56 -3.12 -2.15
N GLN A 109 -17.50 -3.47 -3.02
CA GLN A 109 -18.78 -2.77 -3.13
C GLN A 109 -19.63 -2.90 -1.85
N ARG A 110 -19.69 -4.09 -1.24
CA ARG A 110 -20.41 -4.27 0.04
C ARG A 110 -19.76 -3.46 1.16
N GLU A 111 -18.44 -3.48 1.27
CA GLU A 111 -17.70 -2.72 2.27
C GLU A 111 -17.82 -1.20 2.05
N ALA A 112 -17.77 -0.73 0.81
CA ALA A 112 -18.02 0.67 0.47
C ALA A 112 -19.43 1.10 0.90
N LYS A 113 -20.43 0.23 0.67
CA LYS A 113 -21.80 0.51 1.06
C LYS A 113 -21.95 0.71 2.58
N VAL A 114 -21.23 -0.02 3.42
CA VAL A 114 -21.24 0.19 4.88
C VAL A 114 -20.83 1.62 5.23
N ASN A 115 -19.79 2.16 4.57
CA ASN A 115 -19.34 3.52 4.78
C ASN A 115 -20.31 4.56 4.22
N LEU A 116 -20.80 4.35 3.00
CA LEU A 116 -21.74 5.26 2.34
C LEU A 116 -23.09 5.35 3.09
N ASP A 117 -23.63 4.23 3.55
CA ASP A 117 -24.88 4.19 4.34
C ASP A 117 -24.72 4.89 5.70
N TYR A 118 -23.52 4.97 6.24
CA TYR A 118 -23.23 5.74 7.45
C TYR A 118 -23.20 7.27 7.20
N GLY A 119 -23.05 7.70 5.94
CA GLY A 119 -23.07 9.11 5.54
C GLY A 119 -21.74 9.64 5.00
N PHE A 120 -20.75 8.79 4.76
CA PHE A 120 -19.59 9.20 3.96
C PHE A 120 -20.01 9.41 2.51
N ASP A 121 -19.38 10.36 1.84
CA ASP A 121 -19.61 10.68 0.43
C ASP A 121 -18.50 10.20 -0.50
N SER A 122 -17.46 9.62 0.05
CA SER A 122 -16.28 9.16 -0.67
C SER A 122 -15.82 7.78 -0.16
N VAL A 123 -15.07 7.07 -1.00
CA VAL A 123 -14.44 5.78 -0.66
C VAL A 123 -12.95 5.88 -0.93
N TRP A 124 -12.14 5.41 0.02
CA TRP A 124 -10.69 5.35 -0.12
C TRP A 124 -10.23 3.89 -0.20
N LEU A 125 -9.62 3.54 -1.32
CA LEU A 125 -9.04 2.21 -1.55
C LEU A 125 -7.65 2.14 -0.92
N HIS A 126 -7.52 1.34 0.13
CA HIS A 126 -6.22 1.00 0.70
C HIS A 126 -5.61 -0.18 -0.04
N SER A 127 -4.38 -0.02 -0.46
CA SER A 127 -3.60 -1.06 -1.11
C SER A 127 -2.11 -0.78 -0.93
N ASP A 128 -1.28 -1.78 -1.13
CA ASP A 128 0.17 -1.58 -1.20
C ASP A 128 0.62 -1.08 -2.58
N GLU A 129 -0.22 -1.25 -3.62
CA GLU A 129 0.01 -0.78 -5.01
C GLU A 129 -1.29 -0.85 -5.83
N MET A 130 -2.10 0.19 -5.82
CA MET A 130 -3.46 0.14 -6.38
C MET A 130 -3.52 -0.13 -7.88
N LEU A 131 -2.57 0.39 -8.65
CA LEU A 131 -2.55 0.18 -10.11
C LEU A 131 -2.12 -1.24 -10.50
N LEU A 132 -1.83 -2.11 -9.54
CA LEU A 132 -1.65 -3.55 -9.77
C LEU A 132 -2.85 -4.39 -9.31
N TYR A 133 -3.98 -3.78 -8.98
CA TYR A 133 -5.20 -4.51 -8.69
C TYR A 133 -5.63 -5.35 -9.90
N GLY A 134 -5.90 -6.63 -9.69
CA GLY A 134 -6.22 -7.57 -10.77
C GLY A 134 -5.07 -7.89 -11.73
N CYS A 135 -3.85 -7.41 -11.47
CA CYS A 135 -2.68 -7.72 -12.29
C CYS A 135 -2.15 -9.12 -11.95
N ASP A 136 -2.09 -9.98 -12.96
CA ASP A 136 -1.56 -11.34 -12.87
C ASP A 136 -0.30 -11.57 -13.73
N ASN A 137 0.11 -10.54 -14.49
CA ASN A 137 1.23 -10.63 -15.40
C ASN A 137 2.58 -10.39 -14.71
N LYS A 138 3.64 -11.02 -15.24
CA LYS A 138 5.00 -10.94 -14.69
C LYS A 138 5.72 -9.61 -15.02
N ASP A 139 5.15 -8.82 -15.91
CA ASP A 139 5.74 -7.55 -16.35
C ASP A 139 5.15 -6.34 -15.63
N PHE A 140 4.20 -6.57 -14.72
CA PHE A 140 3.59 -5.53 -13.88
C PHE A 140 2.87 -4.43 -14.68
N TYR A 141 2.25 -4.79 -15.80
CA TYR A 141 1.32 -3.90 -16.48
C TYR A 141 -0.01 -3.85 -15.71
N PRO A 142 -0.58 -2.67 -15.52
CA PRO A 142 -1.91 -2.50 -14.93
C PRO A 142 -2.98 -3.33 -15.66
N ASN A 143 -3.93 -3.86 -14.90
CA ASN A 143 -5.14 -4.43 -15.48
C ASN A 143 -6.19 -3.33 -15.62
N TYR A 144 -6.22 -2.70 -16.80
CA TYR A 144 -7.09 -1.57 -17.09
C TYR A 144 -8.56 -1.86 -16.78
N ASP A 145 -9.08 -3.00 -17.26
CA ASP A 145 -10.50 -3.34 -17.11
C ASP A 145 -10.88 -3.60 -15.65
N ALA A 146 -10.02 -4.28 -14.89
CA ALA A 146 -10.27 -4.55 -13.48
C ALA A 146 -10.32 -3.25 -12.66
N ILE A 147 -9.40 -2.33 -12.91
CA ILE A 147 -9.29 -1.08 -12.16
C ILE A 147 -10.43 -0.13 -12.53
N THR A 148 -10.69 0.09 -13.81
CA THR A 148 -11.79 0.97 -14.25
C THR A 148 -13.16 0.45 -13.82
N SER A 149 -13.37 -0.88 -13.87
CA SER A 149 -14.59 -1.52 -13.36
C SER A 149 -14.77 -1.33 -11.86
N LEU A 150 -13.67 -1.40 -11.08
CA LEU A 150 -13.71 -1.14 -9.65
C LEU A 150 -14.10 0.31 -9.35
N TRP A 151 -13.45 1.29 -10.00
CA TRP A 151 -13.78 2.71 -9.82
C TRP A 151 -15.22 3.01 -10.20
N GLN A 152 -15.65 2.56 -11.38
CA GLN A 152 -17.03 2.77 -11.84
C GLN A 152 -18.04 2.10 -10.91
N GLY A 153 -17.77 0.86 -10.49
CA GLY A 153 -18.68 0.13 -9.60
C GLY A 153 -18.86 0.82 -8.23
N LEU A 154 -17.83 1.48 -7.70
CA LEU A 154 -17.94 2.28 -6.47
C LEU A 154 -18.68 3.60 -6.69
N LYS A 155 -18.48 4.24 -7.84
CA LYS A 155 -19.27 5.43 -8.25
C LYS A 155 -20.76 5.10 -8.39
N ASP A 156 -21.08 3.96 -8.98
CA ASP A 156 -22.46 3.49 -9.17
C ASP A 156 -23.14 3.16 -7.82
N GLN A 157 -22.37 2.85 -6.78
CA GLN A 157 -22.85 2.71 -5.39
C GLN A 157 -23.18 4.05 -4.71
N GLY A 158 -22.87 5.17 -5.34
CA GLY A 158 -23.13 6.51 -4.84
C GLY A 158 -21.92 7.25 -4.25
N ALA A 159 -20.71 6.71 -4.40
CA ALA A 159 -19.52 7.44 -4.00
C ALA A 159 -19.32 8.68 -4.91
N ASN A 160 -19.30 9.87 -4.32
CA ASN A 160 -18.97 11.11 -5.04
C ASN A 160 -17.50 11.14 -5.48
N PHE A 161 -16.65 10.39 -4.78
CA PHE A 161 -15.23 10.32 -5.06
C PHE A 161 -14.65 8.97 -4.63
N VAL A 162 -13.74 8.42 -5.45
CA VAL A 162 -12.98 7.21 -5.13
C VAL A 162 -11.49 7.53 -5.17
N GLY A 163 -10.84 7.49 -4.01
CA GLY A 163 -9.41 7.74 -3.86
C GLY A 163 -8.61 6.46 -3.64
N THR A 164 -7.28 6.60 -3.65
CA THR A 164 -6.36 5.50 -3.29
C THR A 164 -5.18 6.00 -2.49
N THR A 165 -4.61 5.12 -1.67
CA THR A 165 -3.51 5.48 -0.77
C THR A 165 -2.13 5.36 -1.40
N HIS A 166 -1.90 4.38 -2.28
CA HIS A 166 -0.57 4.09 -2.85
C HIS A 166 -0.64 3.72 -4.32
N MET A 167 0.35 4.20 -5.07
CA MET A 167 0.63 3.86 -6.46
C MET A 167 2.15 3.77 -6.68
N THR A 168 2.59 3.28 -7.83
CA THR A 168 3.99 3.43 -8.29
C THR A 168 4.06 4.25 -9.57
N PHE A 169 5.16 4.98 -9.72
CA PHE A 169 5.44 5.73 -10.96
C PHE A 169 5.49 4.83 -12.19
N SER A 170 6.04 3.61 -12.04
CA SER A 170 6.12 2.66 -13.16
C SER A 170 4.75 2.21 -13.67
N ALA A 171 3.79 1.98 -12.78
CA ALA A 171 2.43 1.64 -13.20
C ALA A 171 1.72 2.83 -13.87
N VAL A 172 1.92 4.05 -13.36
CA VAL A 172 1.40 5.29 -13.97
C VAL A 172 1.94 5.48 -15.40
N VAL A 173 3.23 5.25 -15.61
CA VAL A 173 3.86 5.42 -16.94
C VAL A 173 3.53 4.27 -17.87
N ALA A 174 3.33 3.06 -17.34
CA ALA A 174 2.96 1.89 -18.15
C ALA A 174 1.59 2.04 -18.80
N ASP A 175 0.63 2.67 -18.11
CA ASP A 175 -0.70 2.94 -18.67
C ASP A 175 -1.20 4.35 -18.28
N PRO A 176 -0.76 5.40 -19.00
CA PRO A 176 -1.20 6.77 -18.76
C PRO A 176 -2.71 6.98 -18.97
N LYS A 177 -3.30 6.18 -19.88
CA LYS A 177 -4.73 6.25 -20.16
C LYS A 177 -5.56 5.79 -18.96
N LEU A 178 -5.12 4.76 -18.25
CA LEU A 178 -5.79 4.30 -17.03
C LEU A 178 -5.92 5.43 -16.02
N LEU A 179 -4.83 6.18 -15.75
CA LEU A 179 -4.86 7.30 -14.79
C LEU A 179 -5.80 8.42 -15.27
N GLN A 180 -5.80 8.71 -16.57
CA GLN A 180 -6.73 9.68 -17.15
C GLN A 180 -8.18 9.24 -16.91
N ASP A 181 -8.54 7.99 -17.22
CA ASP A 181 -9.92 7.51 -17.14
C ASP A 181 -10.43 7.45 -15.68
N ILE A 182 -9.62 7.01 -14.71
CA ILE A 182 -10.02 7.06 -13.31
C ILE A 182 -10.19 8.50 -12.79
N SER A 183 -9.43 9.46 -13.35
CA SER A 183 -9.59 10.88 -13.05
C SER A 183 -10.88 11.44 -13.68
N GLU A 184 -11.24 11.01 -14.87
CA GLU A 184 -12.50 11.35 -15.53
C GLU A 184 -13.71 10.74 -14.81
N ILE A 185 -13.64 9.47 -14.38
CA ILE A 185 -14.67 8.81 -13.56
C ILE A 185 -14.91 9.60 -12.25
N ASN A 186 -13.88 10.20 -11.69
CA ASN A 186 -13.97 11.06 -10.50
C ASN A 186 -14.34 12.53 -10.79
N ASP A 187 -14.57 12.91 -12.03
CA ASP A 187 -14.83 14.31 -12.44
C ASP A 187 -13.73 15.30 -11.99
N MET A 188 -12.47 14.87 -11.88
CA MET A 188 -11.40 15.66 -11.25
C MET A 188 -11.16 16.97 -11.97
N HIS A 189 -11.03 16.96 -13.29
CA HIS A 189 -10.85 18.17 -14.10
C HIS A 189 -12.05 19.11 -14.04
N LYS A 190 -13.25 18.56 -14.12
CA LYS A 190 -14.50 19.31 -14.11
C LYS A 190 -14.79 19.95 -12.76
N SER A 191 -14.46 19.27 -11.66
CA SER A 191 -14.61 19.77 -10.29
C SER A 191 -13.44 20.64 -9.83
N GLY A 192 -12.31 20.64 -10.55
CA GLY A 192 -11.07 21.26 -10.10
C GLY A 192 -10.43 20.55 -8.89
N ARG A 193 -10.85 19.33 -8.59
CA ARG A 193 -10.35 18.56 -7.44
C ARG A 193 -8.95 18.03 -7.72
N TRP A 194 -8.09 18.17 -6.72
CA TRP A 194 -6.78 17.52 -6.66
C TRP A 194 -6.75 16.48 -5.56
N ILE A 195 -5.99 15.42 -5.77
CA ILE A 195 -5.82 14.35 -4.80
C ILE A 195 -4.34 14.03 -4.63
N SER A 196 -3.96 13.69 -3.41
CA SER A 196 -2.63 13.15 -3.12
C SER A 196 -2.66 11.64 -2.95
N THR A 197 -1.61 10.96 -3.42
CA THR A 197 -1.36 9.54 -3.18
C THR A 197 0.11 9.33 -2.90
N ASN A 198 0.45 8.27 -2.14
CA ASN A 198 1.83 7.96 -1.82
C ASN A 198 2.51 7.23 -2.98
N LEU A 199 3.68 7.73 -3.39
CA LEU A 199 4.53 7.10 -4.39
C LEU A 199 5.98 7.10 -3.92
N GLY A 200 6.60 5.93 -3.87
CA GLY A 200 8.00 5.81 -3.48
C GLY A 200 8.94 6.08 -4.66
N ILE A 201 9.79 7.09 -4.55
CA ILE A 201 10.95 7.30 -5.42
C ILE A 201 12.13 6.48 -4.89
N GLU A 202 12.35 6.60 -3.62
CA GLU A 202 13.40 6.01 -2.79
C GLU A 202 14.80 6.51 -3.17
N THR A 203 15.23 6.27 -4.38
CA THR A 203 16.46 6.76 -5.01
C THR A 203 16.32 6.70 -6.52
N VAL A 204 17.10 7.48 -7.26
CA VAL A 204 17.21 7.37 -8.72
C VAL A 204 18.58 6.93 -9.20
N ALA A 205 19.52 6.65 -8.30
CA ALA A 205 20.81 6.08 -8.63
C ALA A 205 20.65 4.64 -9.18
N PRO A 206 21.01 4.34 -10.44
CA PRO A 206 20.66 3.07 -11.09
C PRO A 206 21.23 1.82 -10.39
N ASN A 207 22.43 1.95 -9.79
CA ASN A 207 23.07 0.90 -9.00
C ASN A 207 22.23 0.52 -7.77
N LEU A 208 21.70 1.51 -7.04
CA LEU A 208 20.86 1.30 -5.87
C LEU A 208 19.46 0.82 -6.26
N VAL A 209 18.89 1.37 -7.35
CA VAL A 209 17.62 0.88 -7.90
C VAL A 209 17.71 -0.61 -8.22
N LYS A 210 18.77 -1.01 -8.95
CA LYS A 210 18.99 -2.40 -9.33
C LYS A 210 19.20 -3.32 -8.12
N LYS A 211 19.88 -2.83 -7.08
CA LYS A 211 20.26 -3.62 -5.91
C LYS A 211 19.11 -3.75 -4.90
N HIS A 212 18.39 -2.66 -4.60
CA HIS A 212 17.51 -2.57 -3.46
C HIS A 212 16.02 -2.44 -3.80
N LEU A 213 15.67 -1.94 -4.99
CA LEU A 213 14.27 -1.76 -5.37
C LEU A 213 13.66 -3.00 -6.05
N GLY A 214 14.42 -4.08 -6.18
CA GLY A 214 13.94 -5.31 -6.80
C GLY A 214 13.43 -5.07 -8.22
N ILE A 215 12.16 -5.34 -8.44
CA ILE A 215 11.50 -5.13 -9.74
C ILE A 215 10.56 -3.92 -9.75
N LYS A 216 10.80 -2.94 -8.87
CA LYS A 216 9.93 -1.74 -8.73
C LYS A 216 9.82 -0.94 -10.03
N ALA A 217 10.90 -0.88 -10.81
CA ALA A 217 10.91 -0.18 -12.09
C ALA A 217 10.06 -0.87 -13.18
N LYS A 218 9.82 -2.19 -13.10
CA LYS A 218 9.06 -2.90 -14.14
C LYS A 218 7.71 -2.25 -14.43
N PRO A 219 7.33 -2.20 -15.74
CA PRO A 219 7.90 -2.91 -16.90
C PRO A 219 9.19 -2.31 -17.48
N PHE A 220 9.70 -1.23 -16.91
CA PHE A 220 10.94 -0.55 -17.34
C PHE A 220 12.17 -1.16 -16.69
N SER A 221 13.34 -0.80 -17.20
CA SER A 221 14.63 -1.17 -16.60
C SER A 221 14.97 -0.29 -15.39
N PRO A 222 15.87 -0.74 -14.49
CA PRO A 222 16.37 0.09 -13.40
C PRO A 222 17.06 1.38 -13.87
N GLU A 223 17.70 1.36 -15.04
CA GLU A 223 18.37 2.50 -15.65
C GLU A 223 17.40 3.58 -16.12
N GLU A 224 16.17 3.20 -16.46
CA GLU A 224 15.11 4.12 -16.85
C GLU A 224 14.37 4.73 -15.67
N TRP A 225 14.64 4.29 -14.43
CA TRP A 225 13.84 4.68 -13.27
C TRP A 225 13.75 6.21 -13.06
N GLY A 226 14.83 6.94 -13.23
CA GLY A 226 14.82 8.41 -13.14
C GLY A 226 13.91 9.07 -14.18
N TRP A 227 13.87 8.54 -15.41
CA TRP A 227 12.92 8.97 -16.43
C TRP A 227 11.48 8.60 -16.07
N VAL A 228 11.25 7.36 -15.59
CA VAL A 228 9.94 6.88 -15.17
C VAL A 228 9.35 7.79 -14.07
N VAL A 229 10.16 8.20 -13.10
CA VAL A 229 9.71 9.08 -12.02
C VAL A 229 9.31 10.45 -12.58
N ARG A 230 10.12 11.06 -13.46
CA ARG A 230 9.80 12.35 -14.08
C ARG A 230 8.55 12.29 -14.95
N GLU A 231 8.45 11.30 -15.80
CA GLU A 231 7.31 11.15 -16.70
C GLU A 231 6.03 10.84 -15.92
N GLY A 232 6.12 9.96 -14.92
CA GLY A 232 5.00 9.66 -14.04
C GLY A 232 4.51 10.88 -13.26
N ALA A 233 5.41 11.75 -12.79
CA ALA A 233 5.03 13.01 -12.13
C ALA A 233 4.26 13.95 -13.07
N LYS A 234 4.67 14.06 -14.35
CA LYS A 234 3.94 14.85 -15.36
C LYS A 234 2.55 14.29 -15.64
N ILE A 235 2.45 12.96 -15.78
CA ILE A 235 1.16 12.28 -16.01
C ILE A 235 0.23 12.50 -14.81
N LEU A 236 0.74 12.36 -13.58
CA LEU A 236 -0.01 12.62 -12.36
C LEU A 236 -0.51 14.06 -12.32
N ASN A 237 0.38 15.05 -12.50
CA ASN A 237 0.02 16.47 -12.47
C ASN A 237 -1.04 16.80 -13.53
N LYS A 238 -0.86 16.32 -14.77
CA LYS A 238 -1.83 16.51 -15.86
C LYS A 238 -3.23 15.99 -15.50
N ASN A 239 -3.33 14.97 -14.67
CA ASN A 239 -4.58 14.33 -14.26
C ASN A 239 -5.04 14.73 -12.86
N HIS A 240 -4.54 15.85 -12.32
CA HIS A 240 -4.88 16.39 -11.00
C HIS A 240 -4.50 15.49 -9.81
N TRP A 241 -3.44 14.69 -9.98
CA TRP A 241 -2.86 13.92 -8.89
C TRP A 241 -1.58 14.56 -8.39
N PHE A 242 -1.45 14.66 -7.08
CA PHE A 242 -0.27 15.20 -6.43
C PHE A 242 0.50 14.07 -5.73
N PRO A 243 1.74 13.75 -6.17
CA PRO A 243 2.51 12.69 -5.54
C PRO A 243 3.03 13.12 -4.16
N ALA A 244 2.66 12.37 -3.11
CA ALA A 244 3.35 12.39 -1.83
C ALA A 244 4.54 11.43 -1.95
N ALA A 245 5.68 11.95 -2.43
CA ALA A 245 6.82 11.13 -2.78
C ALA A 245 7.72 10.86 -1.56
N THR A 246 8.18 9.61 -1.41
CA THR A 246 9.14 9.21 -0.39
C THR A 246 10.54 9.00 -0.98
N ILE A 247 11.56 9.33 -0.19
CA ILE A 247 12.99 9.17 -0.52
C ILE A 247 13.67 8.48 0.65
N ILE A 248 14.60 7.58 0.36
CA ILE A 248 15.45 6.93 1.36
C ILE A 248 16.89 7.42 1.15
N ILE A 249 17.52 7.84 2.23
CA ILE A 249 18.94 8.22 2.28
C ILE A 249 19.63 7.33 3.30
N GLY A 250 20.86 6.93 3.03
CA GLY A 250 21.63 6.04 3.89
C GLY A 250 21.52 4.58 3.51
N TRP A 251 21.36 4.28 2.21
CA TRP A 251 21.41 2.92 1.71
C TRP A 251 22.78 2.27 2.00
N PRO A 252 22.82 0.96 2.23
CA PRO A 252 24.09 0.25 2.18
C PRO A 252 24.79 0.50 0.84
N ASP A 253 26.06 0.87 0.88
CA ASP A 253 26.92 1.22 -0.28
C ASP A 253 26.49 2.50 -1.05
N GLU A 254 25.64 3.35 -0.48
CA GLU A 254 25.31 4.65 -1.07
C GLU A 254 26.53 5.58 -1.08
N THR A 255 26.76 6.23 -2.18
CA THR A 255 27.81 7.24 -2.34
C THR A 255 27.23 8.66 -2.34
N PRO A 256 28.05 9.70 -2.07
CA PRO A 256 27.60 11.09 -2.22
C PRO A 256 27.06 11.41 -3.62
N ASP A 257 27.59 10.79 -4.68
CA ASP A 257 27.12 10.97 -6.05
C ASP A 257 25.74 10.37 -6.25
N ASP A 258 25.42 9.23 -5.61
CA ASP A 258 24.09 8.63 -5.66
C ASP A 258 23.02 9.54 -5.01
N VAL A 259 23.37 10.16 -3.88
CA VAL A 259 22.52 11.15 -3.21
C VAL A 259 22.34 12.37 -4.12
N GLN A 260 23.44 12.88 -4.71
CA GLN A 260 23.39 14.03 -5.60
C GLN A 260 22.51 13.79 -6.82
N HIS A 261 22.56 12.61 -7.44
CA HIS A 261 21.64 12.22 -8.52
C HIS A 261 20.18 12.36 -8.12
N THR A 262 19.82 11.94 -6.91
CA THR A 262 18.45 12.05 -6.41
C THR A 262 18.07 13.52 -6.16
N ILE A 263 18.97 14.31 -5.60
CA ILE A 263 18.77 15.76 -5.36
C ILE A 263 18.57 16.50 -6.68
N ASP A 264 19.43 16.26 -7.68
CA ASP A 264 19.36 16.91 -8.99
C ASP A 264 18.02 16.61 -9.68
N MET A 265 17.56 15.36 -9.62
CA MET A 265 16.26 15.01 -10.15
C MET A 265 15.12 15.73 -9.41
N MET A 266 15.19 15.87 -8.08
CA MET A 266 14.18 16.61 -7.31
C MET A 266 14.19 18.11 -7.64
N ALA A 267 15.34 18.68 -7.97
CA ALA A 267 15.45 20.06 -8.43
C ALA A 267 14.72 20.27 -9.77
N ASP A 268 14.76 19.27 -10.66
CA ASP A 268 14.07 19.33 -11.95
C ASP A 268 12.52 19.39 -11.78
N PHE A 269 11.95 18.83 -10.69
CA PHE A 269 10.51 18.93 -10.45
C PHE A 269 10.01 20.35 -10.22
N ARG A 270 10.87 21.26 -9.74
CA ARG A 270 10.53 22.68 -9.59
C ARG A 270 10.36 23.41 -10.92
N ALA A 271 10.79 22.79 -12.02
CA ALA A 271 10.69 23.34 -13.38
C ALA A 271 9.37 22.95 -14.07
N PHE A 272 8.46 22.27 -13.38
CA PHE A 272 7.14 21.88 -13.92
C PHE A 272 6.00 22.84 -13.51
N ASP A 273 6.33 23.97 -12.88
CA ASP A 273 5.37 25.04 -12.54
C ASP A 273 5.03 25.94 -13.73
#